data_16a55fc2773bbc9d16d4a0b351d7125b
#
_entry.id   16a55fc2773bbc9d16d4a0b351d7125b
#
_cell.length_a   1.000
_cell.length_b   1.000
_cell.length_c   1.000
_cell.angle_alpha   90.00
_cell.angle_beta   90.00
_cell.angle_gamma   90.00
#
_symmetry.space_group_name_H-M   'P 1'
#
loop_
_entity.id
_entity.type
_entity.pdbx_description
1 polymer ?
#
loop_
_entity_poly.entity_id
_entity_poly.type
_entity_poly.pdbx_seq_one_letter_code
_entity_poly.pdbx_strand_id
1 'polypeptide(L)'
;MRAGIKSILLILACAVLFGAGFRPRPLPAAAYAATGYSFAGALRAWKESLGPPLPEAVLLDVPVVYQWPEMPNGCEATALTMLLQYYGFAADKLSVAYDYIPRSDFTYTWFSTYGPDPASAYAGDPALFGFYCLAPAVAEGANRYLAEQDSTLRAVDISGADGYVLRRSIAQGRPVVVWATIGFEPLVYSDYSWRLYSDSSVYHPYKNLHCLIR
;
A
#
# COMPACT_ATOMS: atom_id res chain seq x y z
N MET A 1 22.85 -22.80 -21.79
CA MET A 1 22.14 -22.88 -20.51
C MET A 1 21.67 -21.46 -20.16
N ARG A 2 20.37 -21.17 -20.39
CA ARG A 2 19.79 -19.85 -20.08
C ARG A 2 19.22 -19.94 -18.66
N ALA A 3 19.86 -19.31 -17.69
CA ALA A 3 19.30 -19.09 -16.38
C ALA A 3 18.24 -17.98 -16.50
N GLY A 4 16.99 -18.36 -16.36
CA GLY A 4 15.88 -17.41 -16.29
C GLY A 4 15.92 -16.65 -14.97
N ILE A 5 16.32 -15.42 -15.02
CA ILE A 5 16.17 -14.49 -13.90
C ILE A 5 14.68 -14.22 -13.73
N LYS A 6 14.07 -14.85 -12.72
CA LYS A 6 12.73 -14.51 -12.27
C LYS A 6 12.83 -13.15 -11.58
N SER A 7 12.46 -12.09 -12.30
CA SER A 7 12.25 -10.77 -11.71
C SER A 7 11.13 -10.88 -10.67
N ILE A 8 11.50 -10.89 -9.40
CA ILE A 8 10.53 -10.80 -8.31
C ILE A 8 10.09 -9.35 -8.25
N LEU A 9 8.92 -9.07 -8.86
CA LEU A 9 8.25 -7.78 -8.71
C LEU A 9 7.65 -7.75 -7.29
N LEU A 10 8.34 -7.11 -6.35
CA LEU A 10 7.81 -6.89 -5.02
C LEU A 10 6.82 -5.72 -5.10
N ILE A 11 5.54 -6.05 -5.29
CA ILE A 11 4.45 -5.09 -5.18
C ILE A 11 4.00 -5.11 -3.72
N LEU A 12 4.38 -4.11 -2.95
CA LEU A 12 3.78 -3.84 -1.65
C LEU A 12 2.49 -3.05 -1.94
N ALA A 13 1.35 -3.66 -1.70
CA ALA A 13 0.07 -3.05 -1.98
C ALA A 13 -0.65 -2.71 -0.67
N CYS A 14 -0.96 -1.43 -0.48
CA CYS A 14 -1.94 -0.99 0.51
C CYS A 14 -3.25 -0.72 -0.23
N ALA A 15 -4.30 -1.45 0.11
CA ALA A 15 -5.63 -1.15 -0.39
C ALA A 15 -6.42 -0.45 0.70
N VAL A 16 -6.92 0.71 0.37
CA VAL A 16 -7.97 1.34 1.17
C VAL A 16 -9.29 0.76 0.68
N LEU A 17 -9.82 -0.22 1.41
CA LEU A 17 -11.10 -0.83 1.13
C LEU A 17 -12.17 -0.14 1.96
N PHE A 18 -13.05 0.59 1.29
CA PHE A 18 -14.19 1.22 1.91
C PHE A 18 -15.42 0.31 1.78
N GLY A 19 -15.91 -0.20 2.88
CA GLY A 19 -17.13 -0.98 2.92
C GLY A 19 -17.21 -1.85 4.17
N ALA A 20 -18.37 -1.88 4.79
CA ALA A 20 -18.66 -2.79 5.87
C ALA A 20 -18.44 -4.24 5.39
N GLY A 21 -17.47 -4.94 5.99
CA GLY A 21 -17.46 -6.38 6.00
C GLY A 21 -16.72 -7.13 4.91
N PHE A 22 -15.59 -6.66 4.35
CA PHE A 22 -14.71 -7.58 3.67
C PHE A 22 -13.90 -8.40 4.69
N ARG A 23 -14.47 -9.50 5.14
CA ARG A 23 -13.70 -10.62 5.70
C ARG A 23 -13.31 -11.49 4.51
N PRO A 24 -12.01 -11.76 4.23
CA PRO A 24 -11.65 -12.86 3.37
C PRO A 24 -12.32 -14.10 3.98
N ARG A 25 -13.28 -14.67 3.26
CA ARG A 25 -13.92 -15.91 3.68
C ARG A 25 -12.84 -16.98 3.51
N PRO A 26 -12.29 -17.56 4.60
CA PRO A 26 -11.55 -18.80 4.44
C PRO A 26 -12.51 -19.77 3.78
N LEU A 27 -12.04 -20.46 2.75
CA LEU A 27 -12.78 -21.59 2.17
C LEU A 27 -13.14 -22.48 3.36
N PRO A 28 -14.44 -22.76 3.61
CA PRO A 28 -14.81 -23.58 4.74
C PRO A 28 -14.14 -24.94 4.56
N ALA A 29 -13.32 -25.35 5.53
CA ALA A 29 -12.73 -26.69 5.57
C ALA A 29 -13.80 -27.80 5.48
N ALA A 30 -15.06 -27.49 5.76
CA ALA A 30 -16.21 -28.35 5.54
C ALA A 30 -16.55 -28.63 4.06
N ALA A 31 -16.02 -27.85 3.11
CA ALA A 31 -16.25 -28.14 1.68
C ALA A 31 -15.47 -29.38 1.19
N TYR A 32 -14.48 -29.85 1.94
CA TYR A 32 -13.72 -31.06 1.62
C TYR A 32 -14.31 -32.35 2.20
N ALA A 33 -15.29 -32.27 3.07
CA ALA A 33 -15.84 -33.44 3.78
C ALA A 33 -17.19 -33.94 3.26
N ALA A 34 -17.79 -33.30 2.26
CA ALA A 34 -19.06 -33.76 1.68
C ALA A 34 -18.80 -34.65 0.47
N THR A 35 -18.82 -35.93 0.69
CA THR A 35 -18.88 -37.00 -0.29
C THR A 35 -19.94 -36.74 -1.35
N GLY A 36 -19.54 -36.67 -2.63
CA GLY A 36 -20.44 -36.66 -3.77
C GLY A 36 -20.24 -35.58 -4.84
N TYR A 37 -19.27 -34.69 -4.69
CA TYR A 37 -18.99 -33.73 -5.74
C TYR A 37 -18.17 -34.35 -6.87
N SER A 38 -18.77 -34.39 -8.09
CA SER A 38 -18.01 -34.68 -9.29
C SER A 38 -16.96 -33.60 -9.51
N PHE A 39 -15.84 -33.92 -10.17
CA PHE A 39 -14.81 -32.95 -10.54
C PHE A 39 -15.42 -31.73 -11.25
N ALA A 40 -16.46 -31.91 -12.05
CA ALA A 40 -17.18 -30.83 -12.71
C ALA A 40 -17.90 -29.91 -11.70
N GLY A 41 -18.48 -30.47 -10.63
CA GLY A 41 -19.12 -29.69 -9.55
C GLY A 41 -18.11 -28.88 -8.74
N ALA A 42 -16.94 -29.47 -8.42
CA ALA A 42 -15.85 -28.76 -7.72
C ALA A 42 -15.27 -27.64 -8.57
N LEU A 43 -15.08 -27.88 -9.87
CA LEU A 43 -14.61 -26.86 -10.83
C LEU A 43 -15.63 -25.72 -11.00
N ARG A 44 -16.93 -26.05 -11.00
CA ARG A 44 -18.00 -25.05 -11.06
C ARG A 44 -18.02 -24.19 -9.80
N ALA A 45 -18.00 -24.80 -8.61
CA ALA A 45 -17.95 -24.09 -7.34
C ALA A 45 -16.69 -23.21 -7.22
N TRP A 46 -15.55 -23.70 -7.72
CA TRP A 46 -14.32 -22.92 -7.80
C TRP A 46 -14.47 -21.71 -8.74
N LYS A 47 -15.02 -21.90 -9.96
CA LYS A 47 -15.29 -20.80 -10.90
C LYS A 47 -16.27 -19.78 -10.30
N GLU A 48 -17.32 -20.24 -9.62
CA GLU A 48 -18.28 -19.36 -8.94
C GLU A 48 -17.62 -18.60 -7.77
N SER A 49 -16.67 -19.20 -7.07
CA SER A 49 -15.90 -18.53 -5.99
C SER A 49 -14.96 -17.44 -6.51
N LEU A 50 -14.52 -17.53 -7.76
CA LEU A 50 -13.70 -16.50 -8.40
C LEU A 50 -14.49 -15.19 -8.66
N GLY A 51 -15.82 -15.25 -8.61
CA GLY A 51 -16.69 -14.13 -8.94
C GLY A 51 -16.75 -13.87 -10.46
N PRO A 52 -17.42 -12.79 -10.90
CA PRO A 52 -17.52 -12.46 -12.30
C PRO A 52 -16.13 -12.19 -12.90
N PRO A 53 -15.97 -12.45 -14.21
CA PRO A 53 -14.73 -12.12 -14.92
C PRO A 53 -14.39 -10.62 -14.71
N LEU A 54 -13.11 -10.34 -14.46
CA LEU A 54 -12.67 -8.96 -14.37
C LEU A 54 -12.71 -8.33 -15.78
N PRO A 55 -13.11 -7.06 -15.89
CA PRO A 55 -13.01 -6.31 -17.13
C PRO A 55 -11.56 -6.24 -17.60
N GLU A 56 -11.35 -6.13 -18.90
CA GLU A 56 -10.02 -6.03 -19.50
C GLU A 56 -9.28 -4.76 -19.05
N ALA A 57 -10.02 -3.66 -18.91
CA ALA A 57 -9.51 -2.38 -18.42
C ALA A 57 -10.57 -1.69 -17.55
N VAL A 58 -10.09 -0.93 -16.57
CA VAL A 58 -10.88 -0.04 -15.72
C VAL A 58 -10.10 1.26 -15.56
N LEU A 59 -10.77 2.37 -15.75
CA LEU A 59 -10.26 3.70 -15.43
C LEU A 59 -11.14 4.29 -14.33
N LEU A 60 -10.52 4.69 -13.24
CA LEU A 60 -11.18 5.41 -12.14
C LEU A 60 -10.83 6.88 -12.26
N ASP A 61 -11.81 7.74 -12.05
CA ASP A 61 -11.62 9.21 -12.09
C ASP A 61 -11.05 9.69 -10.76
N VAL A 62 -9.78 9.40 -10.54
CA VAL A 62 -9.04 9.79 -9.33
C VAL A 62 -8.49 11.21 -9.56
N PRO A 63 -8.77 12.17 -8.66
CA PRO A 63 -8.20 13.51 -8.77
C PRO A 63 -6.67 13.49 -8.79
N VAL A 64 -6.06 14.32 -9.63
CA VAL A 64 -4.61 14.43 -9.72
C VAL A 64 -4.09 15.51 -8.79
N VAL A 65 -3.25 15.13 -7.85
CA VAL A 65 -2.53 16.04 -6.95
C VAL A 65 -1.04 15.98 -7.28
N TYR A 66 -0.42 17.16 -7.46
CA TYR A 66 1.01 17.24 -7.72
C TYR A 66 1.79 17.21 -6.41
N GLN A 67 2.79 16.36 -6.37
CA GLN A 67 3.70 16.24 -5.22
C GLN A 67 4.58 17.48 -5.07
N TRP A 68 5.14 17.97 -6.18
CA TRP A 68 5.97 19.17 -6.27
C TRP A 68 5.14 20.46 -6.30
N PRO A 69 5.74 21.59 -5.86
CA PRO A 69 7.09 21.71 -5.29
C PRO A 69 7.20 21.41 -3.78
N GLU A 70 6.10 21.30 -3.05
CA GLU A 70 6.07 21.35 -1.59
C GLU A 70 6.68 20.12 -0.92
N MET A 71 6.52 18.94 -1.53
CA MET A 71 6.97 17.67 -0.93
C MET A 71 7.71 16.80 -1.94
N PRO A 72 8.99 17.08 -2.25
CA PRO A 72 9.76 16.29 -3.20
C PRO A 72 9.86 14.79 -2.86
N ASN A 73 9.72 14.44 -1.60
CA ASN A 73 9.74 13.05 -1.10
C ASN A 73 8.38 12.56 -0.57
N GLY A 74 7.28 13.27 -0.84
CA GLY A 74 5.96 13.03 -0.23
C GLY A 74 5.01 12.20 -1.10
N CYS A 75 5.48 11.19 -1.81
CA CYS A 75 4.64 10.40 -2.72
C CYS A 75 3.49 9.66 -2.00
N GLU A 76 3.72 9.18 -0.78
CA GLU A 76 2.71 8.49 0.03
C GLU A 76 1.59 9.42 0.45
N ALA A 77 1.94 10.60 0.97
CA ALA A 77 0.95 11.60 1.37
C ALA A 77 0.16 12.10 0.16
N THR A 78 0.82 12.29 -0.98
CA THR A 78 0.17 12.70 -2.23
C THR A 78 -0.80 11.62 -2.72
N ALA A 79 -0.36 10.36 -2.76
CA ALA A 79 -1.21 9.24 -3.18
C ALA A 79 -2.41 9.05 -2.23
N LEU A 80 -2.18 9.15 -0.91
CA LEU A 80 -3.26 9.08 0.08
C LEU A 80 -4.24 10.26 -0.07
N THR A 81 -3.75 11.46 -0.33
CA THR A 81 -4.60 12.63 -0.58
C THR A 81 -5.51 12.42 -1.80
N MET A 82 -4.95 11.96 -2.92
CA MET A 82 -5.74 11.63 -4.11
C MET A 82 -6.80 10.58 -3.82
N LEU A 83 -6.46 9.57 -3.01
CA LEU A 83 -7.40 8.53 -2.60
C LEU A 83 -8.54 9.09 -1.76
N LEU A 84 -8.23 9.93 -0.75
CA LEU A 84 -9.23 10.56 0.09
C LEU A 84 -10.14 11.49 -0.72
N GLN A 85 -9.57 12.27 -1.63
CA GLN A 85 -10.34 13.14 -2.53
C GLN A 85 -11.25 12.34 -3.48
N TYR A 86 -10.83 11.19 -3.97
CA TYR A 86 -11.68 10.29 -4.76
C TYR A 86 -12.95 9.89 -4.01
N TYR A 87 -12.86 9.72 -2.69
CA TYR A 87 -14.02 9.43 -1.84
C TYR A 87 -14.76 10.68 -1.35
N GLY A 88 -14.43 11.87 -1.89
CA GLY A 88 -15.14 13.11 -1.63
C GLY A 88 -14.68 13.89 -0.40
N PHE A 89 -13.58 13.50 0.23
CA PHE A 89 -13.01 14.25 1.35
C PHE A 89 -12.20 15.46 0.85
N ALA A 90 -12.27 16.58 1.56
CA ALA A 90 -11.47 17.78 1.28
C ALA A 90 -10.06 17.65 1.88
N ALA A 91 -9.33 16.58 1.51
CA ALA A 91 -8.00 16.33 2.02
C ALA A 91 -6.95 17.21 1.33
N ASP A 92 -6.00 17.73 2.11
CA ASP A 92 -4.82 18.45 1.65
C ASP A 92 -3.55 17.64 1.90
N LYS A 93 -2.61 17.64 0.94
CA LYS A 93 -1.42 16.80 1.00
C LYS A 93 -0.46 17.14 2.13
N LEU A 94 -0.36 18.42 2.50
CA LEU A 94 0.50 18.84 3.61
C LEU A 94 -0.12 18.39 4.94
N SER A 95 -1.42 18.62 5.12
CA SER A 95 -2.13 18.13 6.30
C SER A 95 -2.03 16.59 6.40
N VAL A 96 -2.25 15.86 5.30
CA VAL A 96 -2.11 14.40 5.28
C VAL A 96 -0.71 13.96 5.72
N ALA A 97 0.33 14.66 5.26
CA ALA A 97 1.71 14.32 5.56
C ALA A 97 2.10 14.63 7.02
N TYR A 98 1.65 15.76 7.56
CA TYR A 98 2.16 16.28 8.83
C TYR A 98 1.23 16.01 10.02
N ASP A 99 -0.08 15.90 9.79
CA ASP A 99 -1.05 15.73 10.87
C ASP A 99 -1.51 14.28 11.02
N TYR A 100 -1.49 13.49 9.91
CA TYR A 100 -2.12 12.16 9.91
C TYR A 100 -1.13 11.01 9.73
N ILE A 101 -0.25 11.04 8.72
CA ILE A 101 0.74 9.96 8.55
C ILE A 101 1.75 10.02 9.71
N PRO A 102 1.94 8.92 10.48
CA PRO A 102 2.98 8.88 11.48
C PRO A 102 4.34 9.23 10.88
N ARG A 103 5.08 10.11 11.51
CA ARG A 103 6.37 10.59 11.05
C ARG A 103 7.38 10.63 12.19
N SER A 104 8.64 10.35 11.90
CA SER A 104 9.72 10.45 12.87
C SER A 104 11.01 10.89 12.20
N ASP A 105 11.68 11.86 12.82
CA ASP A 105 12.96 12.37 12.37
C ASP A 105 14.09 11.40 12.71
N PHE A 106 15.28 11.62 12.11
CA PHE A 106 16.49 10.89 12.43
C PHE A 106 17.21 11.47 13.64
N THR A 107 17.81 10.61 14.44
CA THR A 107 18.74 10.99 15.49
C THR A 107 20.16 10.61 15.08
N TYR A 108 21.03 11.60 15.11
CA TYR A 108 22.43 11.44 14.74
C TYR A 108 23.29 11.35 15.99
N THR A 109 24.15 10.34 16.03
CA THR A 109 25.17 10.17 17.05
C THR A 109 26.56 10.20 16.41
N TRP A 110 27.63 10.18 17.21
CA TRP A 110 28.99 10.14 16.67
C TRP A 110 29.29 8.90 15.82
N PHE A 111 28.55 7.81 16.02
CA PHE A 111 28.87 6.51 15.39
C PHE A 111 27.71 5.92 14.59
N SER A 112 26.52 6.46 14.71
CA SER A 112 25.34 5.86 14.12
C SER A 112 24.22 6.87 13.90
N THR A 113 23.44 6.66 12.86
CA THR A 113 22.15 7.30 12.66
C THR A 113 21.06 6.35 13.12
N TYR A 114 20.09 6.85 13.85
CA TYR A 114 18.89 6.12 14.25
C TYR A 114 17.67 6.72 13.57
N GLY A 115 16.69 5.90 13.22
CA GLY A 115 15.47 6.31 12.57
C GLY A 115 14.32 5.33 12.78
N PRO A 116 13.13 5.65 12.29
CA PRO A 116 11.97 4.79 12.43
C PRO A 116 12.06 3.57 11.49
N ASP A 117 11.26 2.55 11.83
CA ASP A 117 10.84 1.55 10.86
C ASP A 117 9.85 2.20 9.88
N PRO A 118 10.10 2.19 8.57
CA PRO A 118 9.16 2.75 7.59
C PRO A 118 7.77 2.09 7.58
N ALA A 119 7.64 0.90 8.14
CA ALA A 119 6.33 0.28 8.35
C ALA A 119 5.52 0.98 9.45
N SER A 120 6.18 1.66 10.39
CA SER A 120 5.53 2.34 11.52
C SER A 120 5.40 3.85 11.35
N ALA A 121 6.34 4.49 10.64
CA ALA A 121 6.34 5.93 10.44
C ALA A 121 7.12 6.33 9.19
N TYR A 122 6.81 7.50 8.62
CA TYR A 122 7.60 8.13 7.59
C TYR A 122 8.98 8.51 8.15
N ALA A 123 10.04 8.09 7.44
CA ALA A 123 11.42 8.30 7.86
C ALA A 123 11.92 9.68 7.40
N GLY A 124 12.02 10.65 8.33
CA GLY A 124 12.47 12.01 8.08
C GLY A 124 11.33 12.98 7.70
N ASP A 125 11.59 13.89 6.77
CA ASP A 125 10.65 14.93 6.36
C ASP A 125 10.36 14.88 4.85
N PRO A 126 9.08 14.77 4.42
CA PRO A 126 8.72 14.68 3.01
C PRO A 126 9.03 15.93 2.19
N ALA A 127 9.12 17.11 2.83
CA ALA A 127 9.48 18.35 2.17
C ALA A 127 10.99 18.62 2.15
N LEU A 128 11.76 17.95 3.00
CA LEU A 128 13.19 18.19 3.18
C LEU A 128 13.98 16.88 2.96
N PHE A 129 14.69 16.44 4.00
CA PHE A 129 15.42 15.18 4.00
C PHE A 129 14.57 14.07 4.57
N GLY A 130 14.19 13.14 3.73
CA GLY A 130 13.37 12.01 4.10
C GLY A 130 13.43 10.90 3.06
N PHE A 131 12.87 9.76 3.41
CA PHE A 131 12.85 8.59 2.54
C PHE A 131 11.42 8.24 2.13
N TYR A 132 10.73 7.46 2.95
CA TYR A 132 9.38 7.00 2.69
C TYR A 132 8.77 6.36 3.95
N CYS A 133 7.49 6.02 3.85
CA CYS A 133 6.86 5.01 4.71
C CYS A 133 6.20 3.92 3.86
N LEU A 134 5.80 2.84 4.53
CA LEU A 134 5.17 1.69 3.90
C LEU A 134 3.68 1.63 4.24
N ALA A 135 3.01 0.64 3.66
CA ALA A 135 1.57 0.49 3.73
C ALA A 135 0.95 0.57 5.13
N PRO A 136 1.51 -0.04 6.19
CA PRO A 136 0.90 0.05 7.52
C PRO A 136 0.82 1.48 8.04
N ALA A 137 1.88 2.29 7.87
CA ALA A 137 1.90 3.69 8.31
C ALA A 137 0.91 4.56 7.53
N VAL A 138 0.80 4.34 6.21
CA VAL A 138 -0.18 5.06 5.37
C VAL A 138 -1.61 4.66 5.74
N ALA A 139 -1.87 3.37 5.99
CA ALA A 139 -3.18 2.90 6.42
C ALA A 139 -3.57 3.46 7.81
N GLU A 140 -2.61 3.60 8.73
CA GLU A 140 -2.82 4.25 10.02
C GLU A 140 -3.20 5.72 9.82
N GLY A 141 -2.41 6.47 9.03
CA GLY A 141 -2.70 7.87 8.72
C GLY A 141 -4.07 8.07 8.08
N ALA A 142 -4.42 7.22 7.10
CA ALA A 142 -5.73 7.22 6.48
C ALA A 142 -6.86 6.98 7.50
N ASN A 143 -6.70 6.02 8.40
CA ASN A 143 -7.72 5.70 9.40
C ASN A 143 -7.87 6.80 10.47
N ARG A 144 -6.79 7.49 10.82
CA ARG A 144 -6.85 8.67 11.70
C ARG A 144 -7.64 9.81 11.04
N TYR A 145 -7.33 10.13 9.78
CA TYR A 145 -8.08 11.12 9.01
C TYR A 145 -9.57 10.75 8.94
N LEU A 146 -9.89 9.52 8.55
CA LEU A 146 -11.26 9.04 8.40
C LEU A 146 -12.04 9.08 9.73
N ALA A 147 -11.38 8.81 10.85
CA ALA A 147 -12.00 8.88 12.17
C ALA A 147 -12.37 10.32 12.54
N GLU A 148 -11.54 11.31 12.23
CA GLU A 148 -11.84 12.72 12.45
C GLU A 148 -12.98 13.25 11.56
N GLN A 149 -13.22 12.58 10.42
CA GLN A 149 -14.34 12.90 9.54
C GLN A 149 -15.62 12.12 9.89
N ASP A 150 -15.69 11.46 11.03
CA ASP A 150 -16.80 10.58 11.44
C ASP A 150 -17.17 9.54 10.35
N SER A 151 -16.21 9.14 9.54
CA SER A 151 -16.41 8.24 8.42
C SER A 151 -16.52 6.78 8.86
N THR A 152 -17.41 6.03 8.21
CA THR A 152 -17.49 4.56 8.37
C THR A 152 -16.47 3.82 7.51
N LEU A 153 -15.79 4.52 6.62
CA LEU A 153 -14.77 3.96 5.75
C LEU A 153 -13.52 3.57 6.55
N ARG A 154 -12.80 2.57 6.05
CA ARG A 154 -11.55 2.09 6.69
C ARG A 154 -10.50 1.78 5.63
N ALA A 155 -9.28 2.20 5.91
CA ALA A 155 -8.09 1.80 5.18
C ALA A 155 -7.61 0.43 5.69
N VAL A 156 -7.27 -0.46 4.77
CA VAL A 156 -6.78 -1.80 5.09
C VAL A 156 -5.49 -2.05 4.33
N ASP A 157 -4.45 -2.43 5.06
CA ASP A 157 -3.22 -2.93 4.45
C ASP A 157 -3.46 -4.33 3.88
N ILE A 158 -3.24 -4.46 2.56
CA ILE A 158 -3.31 -5.73 1.84
C ILE A 158 -1.96 -6.11 1.23
N SER A 159 -0.86 -5.69 1.84
CA SER A 159 0.49 -6.07 1.40
C SER A 159 0.62 -7.59 1.27
N GLY A 160 1.23 -8.03 0.17
CA GLY A 160 1.32 -9.44 -0.16
C GLY A 160 0.12 -10.01 -0.91
N ALA A 161 -0.95 -9.23 -1.13
CA ALA A 161 -2.05 -9.66 -1.99
C ALA A 161 -1.57 -9.86 -3.45
N ASP A 162 -2.18 -10.82 -4.13
CA ASP A 162 -1.87 -11.07 -5.54
C ASP A 162 -2.49 -10.02 -6.47
N GLY A 163 -2.03 -10.01 -7.72
CA GLY A 163 -2.51 -9.06 -8.72
C GLY A 163 -4.01 -9.22 -9.06
N TYR A 164 -4.63 -10.34 -8.72
CA TYR A 164 -6.07 -10.53 -8.90
C TYR A 164 -6.85 -9.69 -7.89
N VAL A 165 -6.43 -9.69 -6.62
CA VAL A 165 -7.06 -8.87 -5.56
C VAL A 165 -7.00 -7.39 -5.92
N LEU A 166 -5.87 -6.92 -6.41
CA LEU A 166 -5.69 -5.52 -6.84
C LEU A 166 -6.64 -5.17 -8.00
N ARG A 167 -6.62 -5.96 -9.07
CA ARG A 167 -7.50 -5.73 -10.22
C ARG A 167 -8.97 -5.81 -9.85
N ARG A 168 -9.34 -6.72 -8.97
CA ARG A 168 -10.72 -6.83 -8.47
C ARG A 168 -11.14 -5.60 -7.68
N SER A 169 -10.25 -5.05 -6.83
CA SER A 169 -10.52 -3.82 -6.09
C SER A 169 -10.80 -2.66 -7.05
N ILE A 170 -9.94 -2.47 -8.05
CA ILE A 170 -10.11 -1.42 -9.06
C ILE A 170 -11.39 -1.65 -9.87
N ALA A 171 -11.68 -2.89 -10.29
CA ALA A 171 -12.91 -3.23 -11.02
C ALA A 171 -14.20 -2.98 -10.21
N GLN A 172 -14.09 -2.90 -8.89
CA GLN A 172 -15.17 -2.56 -7.98
C GLN A 172 -15.23 -1.06 -7.62
N GLY A 173 -14.49 -0.21 -8.35
CA GLY A 173 -14.43 1.22 -8.09
C GLY A 173 -13.65 1.60 -6.81
N ARG A 174 -12.73 0.74 -6.39
CA ARG A 174 -11.91 0.96 -5.19
C ARG A 174 -10.46 1.16 -5.60
N PRO A 175 -9.96 2.40 -5.67
CA PRO A 175 -8.57 2.68 -5.95
C PRO A 175 -7.63 2.06 -4.90
N VAL A 176 -6.42 1.73 -5.32
CA VAL A 176 -5.41 1.07 -4.50
C VAL A 176 -4.13 1.90 -4.51
N VAL A 177 -3.61 2.22 -3.32
CA VAL A 177 -2.28 2.79 -3.17
C VAL A 177 -1.26 1.65 -3.23
N VAL A 178 -0.26 1.79 -4.09
CA VAL A 178 0.76 0.76 -4.32
C VAL A 178 2.16 1.35 -4.30
N TRP A 179 3.14 0.54 -3.89
CA TRP A 179 4.55 0.86 -4.05
C TRP A 179 5.12 0.08 -5.22
N ALA A 180 5.77 0.78 -6.10
CA ALA A 180 6.46 0.20 -7.26
C ALA A 180 7.83 0.85 -7.42
N THR A 181 8.72 0.16 -8.10
CA THR A 181 10.00 0.75 -8.48
C THR A 181 9.83 1.67 -9.68
N ILE A 182 10.56 2.78 -9.68
CA ILE A 182 10.57 3.72 -10.81
C ILE A 182 11.00 2.96 -12.08
N GLY A 183 10.21 3.09 -13.14
CA GLY A 183 10.44 2.40 -14.41
C GLY A 183 10.23 0.88 -14.35
N PHE A 184 9.70 0.33 -13.25
CA PHE A 184 9.61 -1.12 -13.00
C PHE A 184 10.98 -1.83 -13.02
N GLU A 185 12.04 -1.07 -12.78
CA GLU A 185 13.40 -1.60 -12.67
C GLU A 185 13.58 -2.44 -11.38
N PRO A 186 14.59 -3.29 -11.29
CA PRO A 186 14.90 -4.00 -10.06
C PRO A 186 15.07 -3.06 -8.87
N LEU A 187 14.74 -3.54 -7.66
CA LEU A 187 14.97 -2.81 -6.42
C LEU A 187 16.45 -2.47 -6.25
N VAL A 188 16.75 -1.23 -5.93
CA VAL A 188 18.10 -0.74 -5.67
C VAL A 188 18.14 -0.14 -4.27
N TYR A 189 19.05 -0.64 -3.44
CA TYR A 189 19.30 -0.06 -2.12
C TYR A 189 19.98 1.30 -2.22
N SER A 190 19.66 2.17 -1.29
CA SER A 190 20.37 3.42 -1.07
C SER A 190 21.73 3.16 -0.42
N ASP A 191 22.65 4.10 -0.60
CA ASP A 191 23.93 4.14 0.15
C ASP A 191 23.71 4.56 1.61
N TYR A 192 22.53 5.08 1.94
CA TYR A 192 22.13 5.39 3.31
C TYR A 192 21.69 4.12 4.05
N SER A 193 21.91 4.14 5.36
CA SER A 193 21.33 3.17 6.28
C SER A 193 21.17 3.82 7.65
N TRP A 194 20.26 3.28 8.44
CA TRP A 194 20.10 3.71 9.84
C TRP A 194 19.76 2.52 10.72
N ARG A 195 19.95 2.68 12.01
CA ARG A 195 19.49 1.73 13.02
C ARG A 195 18.06 2.04 13.39
N LEU A 196 17.22 1.02 13.45
CA LEU A 196 15.84 1.19 13.90
C LEU A 196 15.80 1.59 15.38
N TYR A 197 14.91 2.49 15.74
CA TYR A 197 14.68 2.86 17.14
C TYR A 197 14.19 1.68 17.98
N SER A 198 13.46 0.74 17.38
CA SER A 198 12.83 -0.39 18.06
C SER A 198 13.81 -1.40 18.61
N ASP A 199 14.82 -1.80 17.83
CA ASP A 199 15.69 -2.94 18.14
C ASP A 199 17.16 -2.72 17.74
N SER A 200 17.50 -1.55 17.22
CA SER A 200 18.83 -1.20 16.72
C SER A 200 19.31 -2.04 15.54
N SER A 201 18.48 -2.83 14.90
CA SER A 201 18.79 -3.50 13.64
C SER A 201 19.07 -2.48 12.54
N VAL A 202 19.88 -2.83 11.55
CA VAL A 202 20.22 -1.93 10.46
C VAL A 202 19.19 -2.02 9.36
N TYR A 203 18.59 -0.90 9.00
CA TYR A 203 17.68 -0.76 7.88
C TYR A 203 18.41 -0.14 6.68
N HIS A 204 18.24 -0.75 5.51
CA HIS A 204 18.74 -0.26 4.23
C HIS A 204 17.56 0.14 3.35
N PRO A 205 17.32 1.43 3.14
CA PRO A 205 16.19 1.88 2.33
C PRO A 205 16.43 1.63 0.83
N TYR A 206 15.34 1.52 0.09
CA TYR A 206 15.38 1.52 -1.37
C TYR A 206 15.40 2.96 -1.90
N LYS A 207 16.22 3.23 -2.93
CA LYS A 207 16.33 4.57 -3.54
C LYS A 207 15.41 4.77 -4.75
N ASN A 208 14.84 3.71 -5.28
CA ASN A 208 13.97 3.74 -6.46
C ASN A 208 12.53 3.30 -6.18
N LEU A 209 12.13 3.30 -4.91
CA LEU A 209 10.75 3.01 -4.53
C LEU A 209 9.89 4.26 -4.70
N HIS A 210 8.69 4.09 -5.23
CA HIS A 210 7.73 5.17 -5.40
C HIS A 210 6.32 4.69 -5.06
N CYS A 211 5.58 5.55 -4.36
CA CYS A 211 4.20 5.32 -4.01
C CYS A 211 3.28 6.00 -5.04
N LEU A 212 2.27 5.27 -5.49
CA LEU A 212 1.31 5.76 -6.47
C LEU A 212 -0.08 5.18 -6.23
N ILE A 213 -1.10 5.76 -6.88
CA ILE A 213 -2.47 5.27 -6.84
C ILE A 213 -2.86 4.68 -8.19
N ARG A 214 -3.59 3.58 -8.14
CA ARG A 214 -4.15 2.88 -9.30
C ARG A 214 -5.63 2.62 -9.16
#